data_8b941d610b15e10d89b1ec5318a7a2fa
#
_entry.id   8b941d610b15e10d89b1ec5318a7a2fa
#
_cell.length_a   1.000
_cell.length_b   1.000
_cell.length_c   1.000
_cell.angle_alpha   90.00
_cell.angle_beta   90.00
_cell.angle_gamma   90.00
#
_symmetry.space_group_name_H-M   'P 1'
#
loop_
_entity.id
_entity.type
_entity.pdbx_description
1 polymer ?
#
loop_
_entity_poly.entity_id
_entity_poly.type
_entity_poly.pdbx_seq_one_letter_code
_entity_poly.pdbx_strand_id
1 'polypeptide(L)'
;MRKRLPVFSAQYTIGIICEGDEEYDYIEKLKSLNVWNAQYRVMAFNALGNGNIPARYQDKYQNNVCDALFIFCDTDRKPYEQYEEIKAKINNFHGQSDAAENVVIFGNPCTMQIILMHWGQFNLPSHRKDKNAPLIEQCTGIKGYKAKEEQRRQLFSLINRDNYIRMKEYVAQLSQDDRQKSSSNFIKLLNNLHCEDGRWIQEFNEKLEC
;
A
#
# COMPACT_ATOMS: atom_id res chain seq x y z
N MET A 1 40.33 15.24 12.82
CA MET A 1 39.43 15.39 11.65
C MET A 1 38.19 14.49 11.85
N ARG A 2 37.00 15.05 12.04
CA ARG A 2 35.74 14.25 12.05
C ARG A 2 35.45 13.83 10.60
N LYS A 3 35.49 12.53 10.32
CA LYS A 3 34.99 11.98 9.04
C LYS A 3 33.51 12.38 8.91
N ARG A 4 33.19 13.23 7.93
CA ARG A 4 31.79 13.43 7.54
C ARG A 4 31.26 12.11 7.01
N LEU A 5 30.25 11.57 7.69
CA LEU A 5 29.48 10.44 7.15
C LEU A 5 28.85 10.88 5.82
N PRO A 6 28.87 10.03 4.79
CA PRO A 6 28.18 10.36 3.56
C PRO A 6 26.71 10.62 3.86
N VAL A 7 26.22 11.78 3.44
CA VAL A 7 24.78 12.09 3.47
C VAL A 7 24.15 11.25 2.37
N PHE A 8 23.55 10.13 2.72
CA PHE A 8 22.69 9.39 1.79
C PHE A 8 21.45 10.22 1.53
N SER A 9 21.42 11.00 0.46
CA SER A 9 20.18 11.55 -0.07
C SER A 9 19.48 10.44 -0.87
N ALA A 10 18.20 10.21 -0.60
CA ALA A 10 17.39 9.33 -1.44
C ALA A 10 17.44 9.85 -2.89
N GLN A 11 17.70 8.95 -3.83
CA GLN A 11 17.84 9.28 -5.24
C GLN A 11 16.48 9.47 -5.91
N TYR A 12 15.49 8.69 -5.46
CA TYR A 12 14.15 8.66 -6.04
C TYR A 12 13.07 8.88 -4.99
N THR A 13 11.99 9.56 -5.38
CA THR A 13 10.81 9.78 -4.55
C THR A 13 9.66 8.93 -5.05
N ILE A 14 9.14 8.06 -4.19
CA ILE A 14 8.02 7.16 -4.50
C ILE A 14 6.80 7.64 -3.73
N GLY A 15 5.76 8.05 -4.44
CA GLY A 15 4.49 8.48 -3.87
C GLY A 15 3.52 7.30 -3.70
N ILE A 16 2.79 7.27 -2.59
CA ILE A 16 1.71 6.31 -2.35
C ILE A 16 0.49 7.08 -1.86
N ILE A 17 -0.56 7.11 -2.68
CA ILE A 17 -1.86 7.67 -2.30
C ILE A 17 -2.64 6.58 -1.58
N CYS A 18 -2.85 6.77 -0.30
CA CYS A 18 -3.57 5.88 0.59
C CYS A 18 -5.05 6.27 0.62
N GLU A 19 -5.95 5.29 0.59
CA GLU A 19 -7.40 5.52 0.63
C GLU A 19 -7.83 6.32 1.84
N GLY A 20 -7.37 5.89 3.01
CA GLY A 20 -7.74 6.48 4.28
C GLY A 20 -6.64 6.36 5.34
N ASP A 21 -7.02 6.58 6.59
CA ASP A 21 -6.08 6.62 7.71
C ASP A 21 -5.39 5.27 7.97
N GLU A 22 -6.07 4.14 7.73
CA GLU A 22 -5.52 2.81 8.03
C GLU A 22 -4.36 2.48 7.09
N GLU A 23 -4.53 2.71 5.78
CA GLU A 23 -3.49 2.56 4.76
C GLU A 23 -2.35 3.54 4.98
N TYR A 24 -2.70 4.80 5.28
CA TYR A 24 -1.72 5.86 5.53
C TYR A 24 -0.84 5.55 6.74
N ASP A 25 -1.45 5.23 7.89
CA ASP A 25 -0.72 4.90 9.12
C ASP A 25 0.13 3.64 8.94
N TYR A 26 -0.35 2.67 8.14
CA TYR A 26 0.41 1.45 7.82
C TYR A 26 1.66 1.76 7.00
N ILE A 27 1.55 2.54 5.93
CA ILE A 27 2.72 2.95 5.11
C ILE A 27 3.69 3.79 5.95
N GLU A 28 3.22 4.73 6.77
CA GLU A 28 4.07 5.52 7.68
C GLU A 28 4.80 4.60 8.68
N LYS A 29 4.12 3.56 9.18
CA LYS A 29 4.79 2.57 10.04
C LYS A 29 5.89 1.83 9.30
N LEU A 30 5.66 1.32 8.10
CA LEU A 30 6.68 0.64 7.32
C LEU A 30 7.88 1.55 7.00
N LYS A 31 7.63 2.82 6.69
CA LYS A 31 8.69 3.84 6.54
C LYS A 31 9.55 3.96 7.80
N SER A 32 8.91 4.02 8.97
CA SER A 32 9.62 4.16 10.25
C SER A 32 10.55 2.98 10.58
N LEU A 33 10.29 1.83 10.00
CA LEU A 33 11.12 0.63 10.17
C LEU A 33 12.41 0.64 9.33
N ASN A 34 12.50 1.54 8.33
CA ASN A 34 13.59 1.57 7.36
C ASN A 34 13.86 0.19 6.74
N VAL A 35 12.80 -0.43 6.20
CA VAL A 35 12.84 -1.79 5.64
C VAL A 35 13.06 -1.81 4.12
N TRP A 36 13.07 -0.67 3.49
CA TRP A 36 13.23 -0.50 2.04
C TRP A 36 14.64 -0.04 1.69
N ASN A 37 15.00 -0.14 0.41
CA ASN A 37 16.29 0.36 -0.05
C ASN A 37 16.41 1.86 0.18
N ALA A 38 17.56 2.31 0.71
CA ALA A 38 17.80 3.69 1.11
C ALA A 38 17.77 4.71 -0.05
N GLN A 39 17.85 4.24 -1.30
CA GLN A 39 17.72 5.11 -2.48
C GLN A 39 16.29 5.64 -2.69
N TYR A 40 15.26 5.01 -2.07
CA TYR A 40 13.88 5.41 -2.22
C TYR A 40 13.39 6.20 -1.01
N ARG A 41 12.95 7.42 -1.27
CA ARG A 41 12.18 8.23 -0.32
C ARG A 41 10.69 8.00 -0.55
N VAL A 42 10.03 7.29 0.36
CA VAL A 42 8.59 7.07 0.26
C VAL A 42 7.81 8.23 0.88
N MET A 43 6.83 8.75 0.15
CA MET A 43 5.89 9.78 0.58
C MET A 43 4.47 9.21 0.55
N ALA A 44 3.82 9.13 1.71
CA ALA A 44 2.40 8.75 1.78
C ALA A 44 1.50 9.99 1.71
N PHE A 45 0.38 9.87 1.00
CA PHE A 45 -0.64 10.90 0.88
C PHE A 45 -2.00 10.32 1.25
N ASN A 46 -2.65 10.83 2.28
CA ASN A 46 -3.99 10.39 2.64
C ASN A 46 -5.03 11.03 1.73
N ALA A 47 -5.80 10.22 0.99
CA ALA A 47 -6.86 10.71 0.12
C ALA A 47 -8.13 11.12 0.89
N LEU A 48 -8.28 10.66 2.13
CA LEU A 48 -9.46 10.89 2.95
C LEU A 48 -10.74 10.32 2.32
N GLY A 49 -10.62 9.13 1.72
CA GLY A 49 -11.71 8.34 1.15
C GLY A 49 -11.57 8.07 -0.36
N ASN A 50 -12.18 6.99 -0.81
CA ASN A 50 -12.11 6.46 -2.16
C ASN A 50 -12.43 7.47 -3.26
N GLY A 51 -13.46 8.30 -3.07
CA GLY A 51 -13.90 9.28 -4.05
C GLY A 51 -12.84 10.34 -4.39
N ASN A 52 -11.87 10.57 -3.50
CA ASN A 52 -10.82 11.56 -3.68
C ASN A 52 -9.56 10.99 -4.35
N ILE A 53 -9.40 9.66 -4.40
CA ILE A 53 -8.19 9.00 -4.91
C ILE A 53 -7.83 9.46 -6.34
N PRO A 54 -8.75 9.41 -7.33
CA PRO A 54 -8.39 9.78 -8.69
C PRO A 54 -7.95 11.24 -8.81
N ALA A 55 -8.63 12.16 -8.13
CA ALA A 55 -8.26 13.58 -8.16
C ALA A 55 -6.89 13.83 -7.51
N ARG A 56 -6.60 13.16 -6.38
CA ARG A 56 -5.29 13.23 -5.73
C ARG A 56 -4.18 12.65 -6.60
N TYR A 57 -4.46 11.53 -7.27
CA TYR A 57 -3.51 10.92 -8.19
C TYR A 57 -3.18 11.88 -9.34
N GLN A 58 -4.19 12.40 -10.02
CA GLN A 58 -4.02 13.33 -11.13
C GLN A 58 -3.23 14.59 -10.72
N ASP A 59 -3.58 15.19 -9.56
CA ASP A 59 -2.86 16.35 -9.01
C ASP A 59 -1.37 16.05 -8.80
N LYS A 60 -1.04 14.94 -8.13
CA LYS A 60 0.36 14.60 -7.83
C LYS A 60 1.15 14.20 -9.08
N TYR A 61 0.50 13.47 -9.99
CA TYR A 61 1.13 13.03 -11.23
C TYR A 61 1.44 14.23 -12.16
N GLN A 62 0.46 15.11 -12.43
CA GLN A 62 0.62 16.28 -13.28
C GLN A 62 1.65 17.29 -12.76
N ASN A 63 1.80 17.38 -11.44
CA ASN A 63 2.78 18.26 -10.80
C ASN A 63 4.16 17.59 -10.60
N ASN A 64 4.39 16.38 -11.12
CA ASN A 64 5.65 15.64 -11.00
C ASN A 64 6.20 15.59 -9.55
N VAL A 65 5.30 15.36 -8.58
CA VAL A 65 5.66 15.37 -7.15
C VAL A 65 6.57 14.20 -6.78
N CYS A 66 6.49 13.10 -7.54
CA CYS A 66 7.21 11.86 -7.30
C CYS A 66 7.71 11.26 -8.61
N ASP A 67 8.82 10.48 -8.54
CA ASP A 67 9.38 9.77 -9.68
C ASP A 67 8.54 8.54 -10.09
N ALA A 68 7.82 7.95 -9.13
CA ALA A 68 6.76 6.96 -9.38
C ALA A 68 5.62 7.18 -8.38
N LEU A 69 4.38 6.97 -8.81
CA LEU A 69 3.19 7.24 -7.99
C LEU A 69 2.24 6.05 -8.02
N PHE A 70 1.94 5.52 -6.84
CA PHE A 70 1.02 4.40 -6.63
C PHE A 70 -0.23 4.85 -5.88
N ILE A 71 -1.28 4.06 -5.99
CA ILE A 71 -2.50 4.12 -5.19
C ILE A 71 -2.52 2.88 -4.32
N PHE A 72 -2.90 3.00 -3.05
CA PHE A 72 -3.10 1.88 -2.13
C PHE A 72 -4.49 1.96 -1.52
N CYS A 73 -5.35 1.01 -1.86
CA CYS A 73 -6.77 1.01 -1.49
C CYS A 73 -7.34 -0.39 -1.29
N ASP A 74 -8.54 -0.43 -0.75
CA ASP A 74 -9.35 -1.63 -0.56
C ASP A 74 -10.15 -1.99 -1.82
N THR A 75 -10.51 -3.28 -1.97
CA THR A 75 -11.45 -3.74 -3.01
C THR A 75 -12.85 -3.94 -2.45
N ASP A 76 -13.22 -3.21 -1.44
CA ASP A 76 -14.47 -3.37 -0.69
C ASP A 76 -15.73 -3.66 -1.55
N ARG A 77 -16.68 -4.47 -1.02
CA ARG A 77 -17.79 -5.02 -1.83
C ARG A 77 -18.87 -4.03 -2.23
N LYS A 78 -19.07 -2.96 -1.48
CA LYS A 78 -19.98 -1.89 -1.90
C LYS A 78 -19.27 -0.65 -2.31
N PRO A 79 -18.03 -0.56 -2.01
CA PRO A 79 -17.10 0.15 -2.84
C PRO A 79 -16.42 -0.68 -3.93
N TYR A 80 -16.74 -1.93 -4.21
CA TYR A 80 -16.16 -2.60 -5.40
C TYR A 80 -16.50 -1.85 -6.67
N GLU A 81 -17.71 -1.29 -6.74
CA GLU A 81 -18.08 -0.31 -7.77
C GLU A 81 -17.16 0.92 -7.71
N GLN A 82 -16.78 1.39 -6.52
CA GLN A 82 -15.83 2.50 -6.36
C GLN A 82 -14.40 2.10 -6.73
N TYR A 83 -13.98 0.89 -6.41
CA TYR A 83 -12.69 0.36 -6.82
C TYR A 83 -12.58 0.27 -8.35
N GLU A 84 -13.58 -0.28 -9.03
CA GLU A 84 -13.64 -0.31 -10.49
C GLU A 84 -13.75 1.10 -11.10
N GLU A 85 -14.45 2.02 -10.44
CA GLU A 85 -14.51 3.43 -10.85
C GLU A 85 -13.14 4.11 -10.71
N ILE A 86 -12.37 3.83 -9.66
CA ILE A 86 -11.00 4.30 -9.51
C ILE A 86 -10.15 3.80 -10.68
N LYS A 87 -10.17 2.51 -10.98
CA LYS A 87 -9.42 1.91 -12.10
C LYS A 87 -9.80 2.57 -13.42
N ALA A 88 -11.10 2.72 -13.69
CA ALA A 88 -11.59 3.35 -14.91
C ALA A 88 -11.11 4.81 -15.05
N LYS A 89 -11.13 5.59 -13.97
CA LYS A 89 -10.65 6.97 -13.98
C LYS A 89 -9.14 7.07 -14.18
N ILE A 90 -8.35 6.16 -13.63
CA ILE A 90 -6.90 6.10 -13.86
C ILE A 90 -6.61 5.71 -15.31
N ASN A 91 -7.27 4.69 -15.84
CA ASN A 91 -7.14 4.27 -17.22
C ASN A 91 -7.48 5.41 -18.20
N ASN A 92 -8.60 6.09 -17.97
CA ASN A 92 -9.00 7.24 -18.78
C ASN A 92 -8.00 8.40 -18.70
N PHE A 93 -7.41 8.64 -17.52
CA PHE A 93 -6.43 9.71 -17.33
C PHE A 93 -5.16 9.47 -18.17
N HIS A 94 -4.70 8.21 -18.24
CA HIS A 94 -3.53 7.81 -19.04
C HIS A 94 -3.89 7.51 -20.52
N GLY A 95 -5.18 7.47 -20.87
CA GLY A 95 -5.61 7.08 -22.21
C GLY A 95 -5.39 5.61 -22.56
N GLN A 96 -5.28 4.75 -21.54
CA GLN A 96 -4.94 3.31 -21.66
C GLN A 96 -5.99 2.44 -20.96
N SER A 97 -6.11 1.18 -21.38
CA SER A 97 -7.06 0.23 -20.79
C SER A 97 -6.56 -0.46 -19.51
N ASP A 98 -5.25 -0.42 -19.24
CA ASP A 98 -4.57 -1.21 -18.21
C ASP A 98 -3.60 -0.40 -17.31
N ALA A 99 -3.54 0.92 -17.46
CA ALA A 99 -2.71 1.78 -16.62
C ALA A 99 -2.94 1.52 -15.11
N ALA A 100 -4.20 1.33 -14.71
CA ALA A 100 -4.56 1.04 -13.33
C ALA A 100 -3.92 -0.26 -12.79
N GLU A 101 -3.65 -1.26 -13.63
CA GLU A 101 -3.00 -2.52 -13.21
C GLU A 101 -1.55 -2.30 -12.78
N ASN A 102 -0.91 -1.25 -13.30
CA ASN A 102 0.43 -0.87 -12.91
C ASN A 102 0.44 0.01 -11.65
N VAL A 103 -0.55 0.88 -11.51
CA VAL A 103 -0.60 1.96 -10.51
C VAL A 103 -1.28 1.53 -9.22
N VAL A 104 -2.36 0.72 -9.30
CA VAL A 104 -3.21 0.40 -8.15
C VAL A 104 -2.67 -0.81 -7.41
N ILE A 105 -2.33 -0.59 -6.15
CA ILE A 105 -2.01 -1.62 -5.16
C ILE A 105 -3.25 -1.82 -4.30
N PHE A 106 -3.66 -3.06 -4.14
CA PHE A 106 -4.92 -3.37 -3.45
C PHE A 106 -4.77 -4.41 -2.35
N GLY A 107 -5.71 -4.38 -1.40
CA GLY A 107 -6.00 -5.44 -0.44
C GLY A 107 -7.44 -5.95 -0.61
N ASN A 108 -7.64 -7.25 -0.79
CA ASN A 108 -8.94 -7.88 -0.92
C ASN A 108 -9.16 -8.93 0.19
N PRO A 109 -10.19 -8.78 1.02
CA PRO A 109 -11.31 -7.84 0.95
C PRO A 109 -10.98 -6.42 1.46
N CYS A 110 -9.87 -6.22 2.13
CA CYS A 110 -9.40 -4.91 2.59
C CYS A 110 -7.93 -4.99 3.01
N THR A 111 -7.30 -3.85 3.24
CA THR A 111 -5.89 -3.68 3.65
C THR A 111 -5.51 -4.52 4.86
N MET A 112 -6.45 -4.79 5.77
CA MET A 112 -6.22 -5.68 6.92
C MET A 112 -5.78 -7.09 6.49
N GLN A 113 -6.10 -7.57 5.27
CA GLN A 113 -5.59 -8.81 4.71
C GLN A 113 -4.05 -8.81 4.66
N ILE A 114 -3.45 -7.69 4.27
CA ILE A 114 -2.00 -7.52 4.21
C ILE A 114 -1.43 -7.34 5.62
N ILE A 115 -2.08 -6.51 6.43
CA ILE A 115 -1.61 -6.17 7.79
C ILE A 115 -1.52 -7.42 8.67
N LEU A 116 -2.51 -8.31 8.63
CA LEU A 116 -2.50 -9.53 9.46
C LEU A 116 -1.42 -10.54 9.06
N MET A 117 -0.86 -10.45 7.85
CA MET A 117 0.27 -11.29 7.44
C MET A 117 1.53 -11.07 8.28
N HIS A 118 1.62 -10.01 9.06
CA HIS A 118 2.70 -9.83 10.04
C HIS A 118 2.70 -10.89 11.14
N TRP A 119 1.55 -11.49 11.45
CA TRP A 119 1.40 -12.49 12.53
C TRP A 119 1.22 -13.92 12.02
N GLY A 120 0.84 -14.11 10.77
CA GLY A 120 0.66 -15.43 10.18
C GLY A 120 -0.09 -15.34 8.85
N GLN A 121 -0.25 -16.49 8.20
CA GLN A 121 -1.04 -16.60 6.98
C GLN A 121 -2.52 -16.73 7.33
N PHE A 122 -3.27 -15.67 7.13
CA PHE A 122 -4.69 -15.60 7.45
C PHE A 122 -5.51 -15.21 6.21
N ASN A 123 -6.75 -15.72 6.16
CA ASN A 123 -7.76 -15.29 5.19
C ASN A 123 -8.85 -14.53 5.92
N LEU A 124 -9.00 -13.25 5.61
CA LEU A 124 -10.06 -12.45 6.21
C LEU A 124 -11.45 -12.98 5.81
N PRO A 125 -12.36 -13.16 6.78
CA PRO A 125 -13.70 -13.63 6.50
C PRO A 125 -14.56 -12.61 5.74
N SER A 126 -14.27 -11.31 5.88
CA SER A 126 -15.11 -10.23 5.38
C SER A 126 -14.34 -8.92 5.18
N HIS A 127 -14.92 -8.00 4.39
CA HIS A 127 -14.54 -6.60 4.35
C HIS A 127 -14.98 -5.82 5.61
N ARG A 128 -15.93 -6.36 6.36
CA ARG A 128 -16.49 -5.70 7.55
C ARG A 128 -15.56 -5.83 8.75
N LYS A 129 -15.19 -4.70 9.35
CA LYS A 129 -14.28 -4.63 10.50
C LYS A 129 -14.80 -5.41 11.72
N ASP A 130 -16.13 -5.37 11.97
CA ASP A 130 -16.76 -6.10 13.06
C ASP A 130 -16.64 -7.64 12.90
N LYS A 131 -16.65 -8.15 11.67
CA LYS A 131 -16.46 -9.57 11.38
C LYS A 131 -15.00 -10.01 11.46
N ASN A 132 -14.07 -9.11 11.22
CA ASN A 132 -12.64 -9.36 11.31
C ASN A 132 -12.08 -9.16 12.74
N ALA A 133 -12.79 -8.43 13.61
CA ALA A 133 -12.33 -8.10 14.96
C ALA A 133 -11.89 -9.30 15.81
N PRO A 134 -12.57 -10.47 15.80
CA PRO A 134 -12.11 -11.64 16.56
C PRO A 134 -10.75 -12.17 16.08
N LEU A 135 -10.51 -12.16 14.77
CA LEU A 135 -9.22 -12.59 14.20
C LEU A 135 -8.11 -11.60 14.55
N ILE A 136 -8.40 -10.29 14.50
CA ILE A 136 -7.44 -9.25 14.90
C ILE A 136 -7.11 -9.40 16.38
N GLU A 137 -8.10 -9.64 17.25
CA GLU A 137 -7.87 -9.89 18.67
C GLU A 137 -7.01 -11.12 18.92
N GLN A 138 -7.26 -12.21 18.21
CA GLN A 138 -6.46 -13.44 18.29
C GLN A 138 -4.98 -13.18 17.93
N CYS A 139 -4.72 -12.39 16.88
CA CYS A 139 -3.37 -12.10 16.38
C CYS A 139 -2.63 -11.07 17.23
N THR A 140 -3.34 -10.08 17.78
CA THR A 140 -2.74 -8.86 18.33
C THR A 140 -3.11 -8.55 19.76
N GLY A 141 -4.12 -9.22 20.33
CA GLY A 141 -4.70 -8.91 21.62
C GLY A 141 -5.62 -7.67 21.65
N ILE A 142 -5.82 -7.00 20.51
CA ILE A 142 -6.62 -5.77 20.43
C ILE A 142 -8.11 -6.14 20.30
N LYS A 143 -8.87 -5.86 21.35
CA LYS A 143 -10.31 -6.17 21.41
C LYS A 143 -11.16 -5.23 20.60
N GLY A 144 -12.16 -5.79 19.91
CA GLY A 144 -13.22 -5.04 19.25
C GLY A 144 -12.70 -3.99 18.26
N TYR A 145 -11.73 -4.37 17.42
CA TYR A 145 -11.08 -3.47 16.47
C TYR A 145 -12.09 -2.81 15.51
N LYS A 146 -12.03 -1.48 15.43
CA LYS A 146 -12.89 -0.62 14.58
C LYS A 146 -12.09 0.42 13.79
N ALA A 147 -10.77 0.26 13.71
CA ALA A 147 -9.83 1.21 13.11
C ALA A 147 -9.91 2.65 13.70
N LYS A 148 -10.29 2.78 14.98
CA LYS A 148 -10.13 4.05 15.69
C LYS A 148 -8.65 4.41 15.81
N GLU A 149 -8.31 5.69 15.84
CA GLU A 149 -6.91 6.16 15.89
C GLU A 149 -6.08 5.47 16.97
N GLU A 150 -6.59 5.37 18.20
CA GLU A 150 -5.92 4.68 19.31
C GLU A 150 -5.64 3.20 18.97
N GLN A 151 -6.63 2.51 18.38
CA GLN A 151 -6.50 1.10 18.00
C GLN A 151 -5.52 0.92 16.85
N ARG A 152 -5.49 1.81 15.86
CA ARG A 152 -4.50 1.80 14.78
C ARG A 152 -3.10 2.03 15.35
N ARG A 153 -2.92 3.01 16.23
CA ARG A 153 -1.64 3.28 16.92
C ARG A 153 -1.16 2.05 17.69
N GLN A 154 -2.04 1.38 18.43
CA GLN A 154 -1.72 0.15 19.14
C GLN A 154 -1.32 -0.98 18.18
N LEU A 155 -2.11 -1.22 17.13
CA LEU A 155 -1.86 -2.25 16.11
C LEU A 155 -0.49 -2.05 15.45
N PHE A 156 -0.22 -0.85 14.97
CA PHE A 156 1.02 -0.56 14.27
C PHE A 156 2.24 -0.52 15.19
N SER A 157 2.07 -0.28 16.50
CA SER A 157 3.17 -0.38 17.46
C SER A 157 3.71 -1.82 17.58
N LEU A 158 2.90 -2.83 17.28
CA LEU A 158 3.28 -4.24 17.32
C LEU A 158 4.05 -4.70 16.07
N ILE A 159 4.05 -3.90 15.01
CA ILE A 159 4.79 -4.21 13.79
C ILE A 159 6.27 -3.84 13.98
N ASN A 160 7.15 -4.76 13.65
CA ASN A 160 8.60 -4.62 13.73
C ASN A 160 9.29 -5.25 12.50
N ARG A 161 10.62 -5.20 12.44
CA ARG A 161 11.38 -5.76 11.31
C ARG A 161 11.22 -7.26 11.14
N ASP A 162 11.14 -8.00 12.25
CA ASP A 162 11.06 -9.47 12.18
C ASP A 162 9.72 -9.93 11.62
N ASN A 163 8.61 -9.32 12.07
CA ASN A 163 7.31 -9.67 11.53
C ASN A 163 7.05 -9.05 10.15
N TYR A 164 7.76 -7.98 9.76
CA TYR A 164 7.76 -7.48 8.40
C TYR A 164 8.32 -8.50 7.40
N ILE A 165 9.42 -9.18 7.73
CA ILE A 165 9.99 -10.23 6.87
C ILE A 165 8.96 -11.34 6.62
N ARG A 166 8.29 -11.80 7.67
CA ARG A 166 7.21 -12.81 7.57
C ARG A 166 6.03 -12.31 6.72
N MET A 167 5.60 -11.07 6.95
CA MET A 167 4.53 -10.47 6.14
C MET A 167 4.88 -10.49 4.65
N LYS A 168 6.11 -10.12 4.28
CA LYS A 168 6.56 -10.13 2.88
C LYS A 168 6.48 -11.53 2.27
N GLU A 169 6.89 -12.56 3.00
CA GLU A 169 6.83 -13.96 2.56
C GLU A 169 5.38 -14.43 2.34
N TYR A 170 4.47 -14.08 3.26
CA TYR A 170 3.06 -14.49 3.15
C TYR A 170 2.31 -13.70 2.08
N VAL A 171 2.56 -12.41 1.96
CA VAL A 171 1.96 -11.58 0.91
C VAL A 171 2.40 -12.04 -0.48
N ALA A 172 3.64 -12.53 -0.64
CA ALA A 172 4.13 -13.10 -1.90
C ALA A 172 3.35 -14.36 -2.33
N GLN A 173 2.66 -15.03 -1.43
CA GLN A 173 1.85 -16.22 -1.70
C GLN A 173 0.38 -15.89 -2.00
N LEU A 174 -0.05 -14.65 -1.80
CA LEU A 174 -1.42 -14.24 -2.14
C LEU A 174 -1.62 -14.20 -3.66
N SER A 175 -2.83 -14.54 -4.08
CA SER A 175 -3.24 -14.26 -5.45
C SER A 175 -3.15 -12.76 -5.74
N GLN A 176 -2.70 -12.41 -6.93
CA GLN A 176 -2.66 -11.02 -7.40
C GLN A 176 -3.91 -10.65 -8.25
N ASP A 177 -4.88 -11.55 -8.35
CA ASP A 177 -6.16 -11.30 -8.99
C ASP A 177 -7.11 -10.61 -8.00
N ASP A 178 -7.49 -9.39 -8.29
CA ASP A 178 -8.37 -8.55 -7.44
C ASP A 178 -9.79 -9.10 -7.29
N ARG A 179 -10.21 -10.05 -8.15
CA ARG A 179 -11.49 -10.74 -8.08
C ARG A 179 -11.49 -11.93 -7.14
N GLN A 180 -10.33 -12.44 -6.77
CA GLN A 180 -10.20 -13.54 -5.83
C GLN A 180 -10.25 -13.02 -4.40
N LYS A 181 -11.03 -13.71 -3.56
CA LYS A 181 -11.04 -13.40 -2.13
C LYS A 181 -9.69 -13.73 -1.49
N SER A 182 -9.26 -12.91 -0.56
CA SER A 182 -7.98 -13.01 0.13
C SER A 182 -6.79 -12.90 -0.85
N SER A 183 -6.79 -11.82 -1.62
CA SER A 183 -5.75 -11.51 -2.60
C SER A 183 -5.13 -10.14 -2.37
N SER A 184 -3.96 -9.91 -2.96
CA SER A 184 -3.29 -8.61 -2.94
C SER A 184 -2.12 -8.61 -3.93
N ASN A 185 -1.91 -7.50 -4.60
CA ASN A 185 -0.70 -7.27 -5.39
C ASN A 185 0.36 -6.42 -4.64
N PHE A 186 0.24 -6.27 -3.32
CA PHE A 186 1.16 -5.46 -2.50
C PHE A 186 2.62 -5.91 -2.65
N ILE A 187 2.85 -7.18 -2.97
CA ILE A 187 4.19 -7.70 -3.24
C ILE A 187 4.88 -6.97 -4.42
N LYS A 188 4.13 -6.46 -5.40
CA LYS A 188 4.69 -5.66 -6.51
C LYS A 188 5.37 -4.40 -5.98
N LEU A 189 4.68 -3.66 -5.10
CA LEU A 189 5.24 -2.47 -4.46
C LEU A 189 6.47 -2.81 -3.62
N LEU A 190 6.40 -3.88 -2.81
CA LEU A 190 7.53 -4.30 -1.97
C LEU A 190 8.76 -4.67 -2.81
N ASN A 191 8.57 -5.41 -3.91
CA ASN A 191 9.67 -5.78 -4.80
C ASN A 191 10.34 -4.55 -5.41
N ASN A 192 9.57 -3.57 -5.86
CA ASN A 192 10.07 -2.31 -6.37
C ASN A 192 10.88 -1.55 -5.31
N LEU A 193 10.35 -1.42 -4.08
CA LEU A 193 11.02 -0.71 -2.99
C LEU A 193 12.26 -1.45 -2.43
N HIS A 194 12.39 -2.74 -2.69
CA HIS A 194 13.59 -3.52 -2.35
C HIS A 194 14.61 -3.61 -3.47
N CYS A 195 14.23 -3.23 -4.70
CA CYS A 195 15.11 -3.29 -5.85
C CYS A 195 16.31 -2.34 -5.65
N GLU A 196 17.53 -2.82 -5.93
CA GLU A 196 18.74 -2.00 -5.90
C GLU A 196 18.91 -1.17 -7.18
N ASP A 197 18.21 -1.56 -8.24
CA ASP A 197 18.24 -0.89 -9.54
C ASP A 197 16.99 -0.02 -9.72
N GLY A 198 17.18 1.29 -9.81
CA GLY A 198 16.10 2.27 -10.01
C GLY A 198 15.48 2.27 -11.41
N ARG A 199 15.98 1.45 -12.37
CA ARG A 199 15.46 1.38 -13.75
C ARG A 199 13.99 1.00 -13.82
N TRP A 200 13.47 0.26 -12.84
CA TRP A 200 12.05 -0.06 -12.78
C TRP A 200 11.14 1.20 -12.77
N ILE A 201 11.66 2.35 -12.29
CA ILE A 201 10.90 3.62 -12.30
C ILE A 201 10.70 4.11 -13.74
N GLN A 202 11.75 4.04 -14.55
CA GLN A 202 11.64 4.38 -15.96
C GLN A 202 10.69 3.42 -16.68
N GLU A 203 10.85 2.10 -16.49
CA GLU A 203 9.98 1.08 -17.07
C GLU A 203 8.51 1.24 -16.63
N PHE A 204 8.29 1.66 -15.38
CA PHE A 204 6.96 1.95 -14.84
C PHE A 204 6.33 3.16 -15.53
N ASN A 205 7.08 4.25 -15.69
CA ASN A 205 6.56 5.47 -16.33
C ASN A 205 6.35 5.26 -17.84
N GLU A 206 7.25 4.56 -18.53
CA GLU A 206 7.08 4.20 -19.96
C GLU A 206 5.77 3.44 -20.20
N LYS A 207 5.36 2.57 -19.28
CA LYS A 207 4.07 1.87 -19.36
C LYS A 207 2.85 2.78 -19.17
N LEU A 208 3.02 3.96 -18.61
CA LEU A 208 1.94 4.93 -18.38
C LEU A 208 1.85 6.00 -19.48
N GLU A 209 2.87 6.10 -20.34
CA GLU A 209 2.96 7.09 -21.42
C GLU A 209 2.64 6.49 -22.80
N CYS A 210 2.54 5.16 -22.91
CA CYS A 210 2.17 4.47 -24.16
C CYS A 210 0.66 4.48 -24.37
#